data_fd348527896f86b71d1bfce50bacc32d
#
_entry.id   fd348527896f86b71d1bfce50bacc32d
#
_cell.length_a   1.000
_cell.length_b   1.000
_cell.length_c   1.000
_cell.angle_alpha   90.00
_cell.angle_beta   90.00
_cell.angle_gamma   90.00
#
_symmetry.space_group_name_H-M   'P 1'
#
loop_
_entity.id
_entity.type
_entity.pdbx_description
1 polymer ?
#
loop_
_entity_poly.entity_id
_entity_poly.type
_entity_poly.pdbx_seq_one_letter_code
_entity_poly.pdbx_strand_id
1 'polypeptide(L)'
;MQKPTLTVSSWNLTPDEEIKEIAKRYRSLLKTCRPFLDKANRKLIRRAFEIAVDAHKDMRRRSGEPYIFHPIEVARITAEEIGLGTTGVIAALLHDTVEDTGLTLGEIEN
;
A
#
# COMPACT_ATOMS: atom_id res chain seq x y z
N MET A 1 7.11 30.04 16.76
CA MET A 1 7.22 29.40 16.58
C MET A 1 7.40 28.75 16.17
N GLN A 2 7.62 28.35 16.04
CA GLN A 2 7.80 27.62 15.63
C GLN A 2 7.98 26.78 15.47
N LYS A 3 8.05 26.73 15.29
CA LYS A 3 8.11 25.79 15.14
C LYS A 3 8.56 25.02 14.87
N PRO A 4 8.78 25.04 14.90
CA PRO A 4 9.22 24.15 14.64
C PRO A 4 9.25 23.41 14.02
N THR A 5 9.28 23.45 13.93
CA THR A 5 9.22 22.70 13.54
C THR A 5 9.18 22.17 12.84
N LEU A 6 9.50 22.48 12.55
CA LEU A 6 9.41 21.95 11.95
C LEU A 6 9.59 20.89 11.40
N THR A 7 10.56 20.63 11.34
CA THR A 7 10.59 19.38 11.07
C THR A 7 9.43 18.80 11.02
N VAL A 8 8.88 19.44 11.14
CA VAL A 8 7.66 19.03 11.07
C VAL A 8 7.30 18.39 9.84
N SER A 9 6.56 17.39 9.90
CA SER A 9 6.02 16.72 8.79
C SER A 9 5.28 17.67 7.90
N SER A 10 5.45 17.51 6.60
CA SER A 10 4.65 18.22 5.64
C SER A 10 3.28 17.57 5.44
N TRP A 11 3.04 16.44 6.10
CA TRP A 11 1.78 15.72 5.96
C TRP A 11 0.70 16.41 6.76
N ASN A 12 -0.37 16.82 6.07
CA ASN A 12 -1.42 17.59 6.73
C ASN A 12 -2.83 17.19 6.32
N LEU A 13 -3.01 15.98 5.80
CA LEU A 13 -4.34 15.50 5.44
C LEU A 13 -5.13 15.07 6.67
N THR A 14 -6.42 15.31 6.65
CA THR A 14 -7.33 14.81 7.68
C THR A 14 -7.54 13.32 7.48
N PRO A 15 -8.07 12.60 8.50
CA PRO A 15 -8.36 11.17 8.34
C PRO A 15 -9.26 10.86 7.14
N ASP A 16 -10.29 11.68 6.89
CA ASP A 16 -11.15 11.45 5.73
C ASP A 16 -10.40 11.67 4.42
N GLU A 17 -9.54 12.66 4.38
CA GLU A 17 -8.72 12.90 3.20
C GLU A 17 -7.73 11.77 2.96
N GLU A 18 -7.20 11.19 4.04
CA GLU A 18 -6.30 10.04 3.92
C GLU A 18 -6.99 8.84 3.29
N ILE A 19 -8.23 8.56 3.72
CA ILE A 19 -9.00 7.46 3.16
C ILE A 19 -9.18 7.66 1.65
N LYS A 20 -9.53 8.88 1.24
CA LYS A 20 -9.70 9.19 -0.18
C LYS A 20 -8.39 9.05 -0.95
N GLU A 21 -7.30 9.46 -0.36
CA GLU A 21 -6.00 9.38 -1.01
C GLU A 21 -5.56 7.93 -1.16
N ILE A 22 -5.80 7.09 -0.15
CA ILE A 22 -5.50 5.66 -0.22
C ILE A 22 -6.28 5.03 -1.38
N ALA A 23 -7.58 5.33 -1.47
CA ALA A 23 -8.41 4.80 -2.55
C ALA A 23 -7.92 5.26 -3.92
N LYS A 24 -7.52 6.53 -4.02
CA LYS A 24 -7.00 7.09 -5.26
C LYS A 24 -5.73 6.38 -5.70
N ARG A 25 -4.82 6.14 -4.76
CA ARG A 25 -3.56 5.47 -5.08
C ARG A 25 -3.77 4.01 -5.43
N TYR A 26 -4.73 3.35 -4.80
CA TYR A 26 -5.07 1.98 -5.16
C TYR A 26 -5.63 1.93 -6.59
N ARG A 27 -6.51 2.84 -6.95
CA ARG A 27 -7.04 2.90 -8.31
C ARG A 27 -5.94 3.14 -9.34
N SER A 28 -4.96 3.98 -8.99
CA SER A 28 -3.81 4.24 -9.84
C SER A 28 -2.97 2.97 -10.03
N LEU A 29 -2.81 2.19 -8.95
CA LEU A 29 -2.11 0.90 -9.04
C LEU A 29 -2.83 -0.03 -9.99
N LEU A 30 -4.16 -0.16 -9.87
CA LEU A 30 -4.93 -1.02 -10.76
C LEU A 30 -4.80 -0.60 -12.22
N LYS A 31 -4.73 0.70 -12.46
CA LYS A 31 -4.55 1.23 -13.80
C LYS A 31 -3.21 0.78 -14.39
N THR A 32 -2.16 0.82 -13.58
CA THR A 32 -0.84 0.35 -13.99
C THR A 32 -0.85 -1.15 -14.27
N CYS A 33 -1.67 -1.90 -13.55
CA CYS A 33 -1.77 -3.34 -13.72
C CYS A 33 -2.63 -3.76 -14.91
N ARG A 34 -3.25 -2.82 -15.60
CA ARG A 34 -4.22 -3.12 -16.67
C ARG A 34 -3.75 -4.19 -17.65
N PRO A 35 -2.48 -4.19 -18.13
CA PRO A 35 -2.06 -5.19 -19.11
C PRO A 35 -2.21 -6.64 -18.67
N PHE A 36 -2.22 -6.93 -17.37
CA PHE A 36 -2.37 -8.30 -16.88
C PHE A 36 -3.54 -8.46 -15.92
N LEU A 37 -4.41 -7.46 -15.88
CA LEU A 37 -5.52 -7.45 -14.91
C LEU A 37 -6.77 -8.09 -15.51
N ASP A 38 -7.15 -9.24 -15.00
CA ASP A 38 -8.44 -9.84 -15.31
C ASP A 38 -9.25 -9.92 -14.02
N LYS A 39 -10.43 -10.51 -14.10
CA LYS A 39 -11.34 -10.57 -12.95
C LYS A 39 -10.71 -11.32 -11.76
N ALA A 40 -10.06 -12.45 -12.03
CA ALA A 40 -9.45 -13.26 -10.97
C ALA A 40 -8.25 -12.50 -10.36
N ASN A 41 -7.41 -11.92 -11.19
CA ASN A 41 -6.25 -11.18 -10.72
C ASN A 41 -6.66 -9.95 -9.92
N ARG A 42 -7.73 -9.28 -10.35
CA ARG A 42 -8.26 -8.13 -9.62
C ARG A 42 -8.67 -8.50 -8.20
N LYS A 43 -9.32 -9.65 -8.04
CA LYS A 43 -9.72 -10.13 -6.72
C LYS A 43 -8.52 -10.44 -5.83
N LEU A 44 -7.49 -11.07 -6.40
CA LEU A 44 -6.28 -11.40 -5.65
C LEU A 44 -5.54 -10.14 -5.18
N ILE A 45 -5.41 -9.17 -6.08
CA ILE A 45 -4.75 -7.91 -5.73
C ILE A 45 -5.57 -7.17 -4.67
N ARG A 46 -6.89 -7.15 -4.81
CA ARG A 46 -7.75 -6.50 -3.83
C ARG A 46 -7.59 -7.12 -2.46
N ARG A 47 -7.55 -8.45 -2.40
CA ARG A 47 -7.37 -9.12 -1.11
C ARG A 47 -6.02 -8.79 -0.48
N ALA A 48 -4.95 -8.80 -1.27
CA ALA A 48 -3.63 -8.43 -0.77
C ALA A 48 -3.63 -6.99 -0.25
N PHE A 49 -4.28 -6.10 -0.98
CA PHE A 49 -4.40 -4.70 -0.58
C PHE A 49 -5.14 -4.57 0.75
N GLU A 50 -6.26 -5.28 0.90
CA GLU A 50 -7.05 -5.22 2.14
C GLU A 50 -6.27 -5.76 3.33
N ILE A 51 -5.52 -6.83 3.14
CA ILE A 51 -4.66 -7.37 4.19
C ILE A 51 -3.61 -6.34 4.59
N ALA A 52 -2.98 -5.70 3.62
CA ALA A 52 -1.94 -4.71 3.89
C ALA A 52 -2.52 -3.48 4.61
N VAL A 53 -3.69 -3.02 4.19
CA VAL A 53 -4.36 -1.88 4.83
C VAL A 53 -4.66 -2.18 6.29
N ASP A 54 -5.24 -3.35 6.55
CA ASP A 54 -5.60 -3.73 7.91
C ASP A 54 -4.37 -3.89 8.78
N ALA A 55 -3.32 -4.52 8.24
CA ALA A 55 -2.10 -4.76 8.99
C ALA A 55 -1.37 -3.47 9.37
N HIS A 56 -1.46 -2.45 8.53
CA HIS A 56 -0.74 -1.20 8.75
C HIS A 56 -1.64 -0.03 9.16
N LYS A 57 -2.88 -0.29 9.55
CA LYS A 57 -3.86 0.77 9.76
C LYS A 57 -3.46 1.81 10.79
N ASP A 58 -2.67 1.42 11.79
CA ASP A 58 -2.24 2.34 12.85
C ASP A 58 -0.78 2.76 12.69
N MET A 59 -0.17 2.43 11.57
CA MET A 59 1.25 2.70 11.35
C MET A 59 1.44 3.92 10.45
N ARG A 60 2.44 4.71 10.81
CA ARG A 60 2.78 5.92 10.06
C ARG A 60 4.26 5.91 9.72
N ARG A 61 4.59 6.52 8.60
CA ARG A 61 5.98 6.74 8.25
C ARG A 61 6.49 7.95 9.03
N ARG A 62 7.81 8.10 9.07
CA ARG A 62 8.43 9.20 9.80
C ARG A 62 7.91 10.56 9.34
N SER A 63 7.58 10.69 8.07
CA SER A 63 7.05 11.94 7.52
C SER A 63 5.58 12.17 7.84
N GLY A 64 4.91 11.23 8.50
CA GLY A 64 3.54 11.40 9.01
C GLY A 64 2.44 10.73 8.21
N GLU A 65 2.70 10.31 6.98
CA GLU A 65 1.65 9.69 6.16
C GLU A 65 1.39 8.24 6.59
N PRO A 66 0.18 7.73 6.29
CA PRO A 66 -0.12 6.33 6.54
C PRO A 66 0.89 5.41 5.87
N TYR A 67 1.31 4.37 6.59
CA TYR A 67 2.33 3.47 6.11
C TYR A 67 1.94 2.75 4.81
N ILE A 68 0.63 2.51 4.62
CA ILE A 68 0.12 1.78 3.45
C ILE A 68 0.55 2.43 2.12
N PHE A 69 0.83 3.74 2.11
CA PHE A 69 1.26 4.40 0.88
C PHE A 69 2.55 3.79 0.33
N HIS A 70 3.43 3.31 1.22
CA HIS A 70 4.69 2.72 0.81
C HIS A 70 4.51 1.40 0.03
N PRO A 71 3.81 0.38 0.57
CA PRO A 71 3.59 -0.84 -0.22
C PRO A 71 2.81 -0.60 -1.50
N ILE A 72 1.88 0.36 -1.53
CA ILE A 72 1.18 0.69 -2.77
C ILE A 72 2.17 1.21 -3.82
N GLU A 73 3.07 2.09 -3.42
CA GLU A 73 4.05 2.65 -4.34
C GLU A 73 5.04 1.59 -4.83
N VAL A 74 5.51 0.72 -3.95
CA VAL A 74 6.41 -0.37 -4.33
C VAL A 74 5.69 -1.29 -5.33
N ALA A 75 4.42 -1.59 -5.08
CA ALA A 75 3.63 -2.43 -5.99
C ALA A 75 3.48 -1.77 -7.36
N ARG A 76 3.25 -0.46 -7.38
CA ARG A 76 3.11 0.28 -8.65
C ARG A 76 4.41 0.22 -9.45
N ILE A 77 5.53 0.46 -8.80
CA ILE A 77 6.84 0.42 -9.45
C ILE A 77 7.13 -0.99 -9.97
N THR A 78 6.81 -2.00 -9.17
CA THR A 78 6.99 -3.40 -9.56
C THR A 78 6.18 -3.74 -10.81
N ALA A 79 4.93 -3.31 -10.86
CA ALA A 79 4.06 -3.58 -12.00
C ALA A 79 4.56 -2.87 -13.25
N GLU A 80 5.06 -1.65 -13.09
CA GLU A 80 5.40 -0.80 -14.21
C GLU A 80 6.77 -1.12 -14.80
N GLU A 81 7.75 -1.37 -13.95
CA GLU A 81 9.13 -1.46 -14.40
C GLU A 81 9.70 -2.87 -14.49
N ILE A 82 9.23 -3.76 -13.62
CA ILE A 82 9.78 -5.12 -13.57
C ILE A 82 8.95 -6.10 -14.38
N GLY A 83 7.66 -5.82 -14.52
CA GLY A 83 6.79 -6.67 -15.32
C GLY A 83 6.54 -8.05 -14.74
N LEU A 84 6.54 -8.17 -13.41
CA LEU A 84 6.33 -9.46 -12.76
C LEU A 84 4.86 -9.86 -12.67
N GLY A 85 3.97 -9.00 -13.13
CA GLY A 85 2.54 -9.31 -13.16
C GLY A 85 1.92 -9.36 -11.77
N THR A 86 0.83 -10.13 -11.67
CA THR A 86 0.04 -10.22 -10.45
C THR A 86 0.86 -10.68 -9.26
N THR A 87 1.68 -11.70 -9.44
CA THR A 87 2.50 -12.24 -8.35
C THR A 87 3.43 -11.17 -7.77
N GLY A 88 4.07 -10.40 -8.64
CA GLY A 88 4.97 -9.33 -8.17
C GLY A 88 4.23 -8.25 -7.42
N VAL A 89 3.05 -7.86 -7.91
CA VAL A 89 2.24 -6.83 -7.25
C VAL A 89 1.80 -7.30 -5.86
N ILE A 90 1.33 -8.53 -5.76
CA ILE A 90 0.89 -9.09 -4.47
C ILE A 90 2.06 -9.19 -3.51
N ALA A 91 3.20 -9.67 -3.98
CA ALA A 91 4.39 -9.76 -3.12
C ALA A 91 4.81 -8.38 -2.61
N ALA A 92 4.75 -7.35 -3.47
CA ALA A 92 5.11 -5.99 -3.06
C ALA A 92 4.14 -5.45 -2.02
N LEU A 93 2.84 -5.70 -2.19
CA LEU A 93 1.84 -5.23 -1.23
C LEU A 93 2.01 -5.88 0.14
N LEU A 94 2.45 -7.14 0.18
CA LEU A 94 2.49 -7.91 1.42
C LEU A 94 3.86 -8.02 2.07
N HIS A 95 4.94 -7.60 1.38
CA HIS A 95 6.28 -7.93 1.88
C HIS A 95 6.58 -7.35 3.26
N ASP A 96 6.13 -6.13 3.55
CA ASP A 96 6.36 -5.53 4.87
C ASP A 96 5.36 -6.03 5.90
N THR A 97 4.24 -6.61 5.45
CA THR A 97 3.20 -7.06 6.36
C THR A 97 3.71 -8.14 7.31
N VAL A 98 4.45 -9.10 6.78
CA VAL A 98 4.99 -10.20 7.59
C VAL A 98 6.02 -9.69 8.58
N GLU A 99 6.94 -8.83 8.13
CA GLU A 99 8.02 -8.34 8.98
C GLU A 99 7.57 -7.33 10.02
N ASP A 100 6.69 -6.41 9.62
CA ASP A 100 6.37 -5.25 10.45
C ASP A 100 5.18 -5.46 11.38
N THR A 101 4.32 -6.43 11.09
CA THR A 101 3.08 -6.61 11.85
C THR A 101 2.99 -7.93 12.59
N GLY A 102 3.96 -8.82 12.37
CA GLY A 102 3.96 -10.13 13.03
C GLY A 102 3.04 -11.16 12.43
N LEU A 103 2.40 -10.87 11.29
CA LEU A 103 1.60 -11.86 10.60
C LEU A 103 2.49 -12.94 10.01
N THR A 104 1.99 -14.17 10.00
CA THR A 104 2.71 -15.28 9.38
C THR A 104 2.21 -15.48 7.95
N LEU A 105 3.00 -16.18 7.15
CA LEU A 105 2.58 -16.52 5.79
C LEU A 105 1.29 -17.34 5.80
N GLY A 106 1.14 -18.24 6.78
CA GLY A 106 -0.07 -19.03 6.90
C GLY A 106 -1.30 -18.17 7.13
N GLU A 107 -1.18 -17.13 7.95
CA GLU A 107 -2.28 -16.23 8.21
C GLU A 107 -2.66 -15.43 6.96
N ILE A 108 -1.67 -15.05 6.16
CA ILE A 108 -1.91 -14.31 4.94
C ILE A 108 -2.58 -15.20 3.89
N GLU A 109 -2.15 -16.45 3.78
CA GLU A 109 -2.68 -17.37 2.80
C GLU A 109 -4.13 -17.79 3.08
N ASN A 110 -4.51 -17.76 4.35
CA ASN A 110 -5.86 -18.10 4.74
C ASN A 110 -6.81 -16.94 4.55
#